data_dc03bcd803e928db984a5f19821752bc
#
_entry.id   dc03bcd803e928db984a5f19821752bc
#
_cell.length_a   1.000
_cell.length_b   1.000
_cell.length_c   1.000
_cell.angle_alpha   90.00
_cell.angle_beta   90.00
_cell.angle_gamma   90.00
#
_symmetry.space_group_name_H-M   'P 1'
#
loop_
_entity.id
_entity.type
_entity.pdbx_description
1 polymer ?
#
loop_
_entity_poly.entity_id
_entity_poly.type
_entity_poly.pdbx_seq_one_letter_code
_entity_poly.pdbx_strand_id
1 'polypeptide(L)'
;MNAFGDGKRFETPPRSQTTIVLRPIGSGLPLGFFSFGIGMLILGCQAIGWIPVDEQHDGGMILMAFVFPLELVATIFAFLARDTLGATTLGLFTTSWLTLGWTQLASPPGQTSVTVGIYLFGFATAVLLLATLSTLGKPFFSVLLSLAASRMILSGLYEVGAAGKVVFEVSGGFALALAALAMYGGAALGLEDARQREVLPLFRRGAAAESFEGFDRQLERLEAEAGVRQQL
;
A
#
# COMPACT_ATOMS: atom_id res chain seq x y z
N MET A 1 73.56 -15.41 -22.81
CA MET A 1 72.68 -16.51 -22.41
C MET A 1 71.75 -15.96 -21.36
N ASN A 2 70.61 -15.40 -21.76
CA ASN A 2 69.54 -14.98 -20.84
C ASN A 2 68.21 -15.37 -21.48
N ALA A 3 67.71 -16.51 -21.07
CA ALA A 3 66.34 -16.94 -21.35
C ALA A 3 65.50 -16.46 -20.18
N PHE A 4 64.68 -15.43 -20.35
CA PHE A 4 63.65 -15.10 -19.42
C PHE A 4 62.31 -15.18 -20.15
N GLY A 5 61.49 -15.99 -19.58
CA GLY A 5 60.23 -16.53 -19.85
C GLY A 5 59.19 -15.59 -20.46
N ASP A 6 58.57 -16.18 -21.42
CA ASP A 6 57.33 -15.75 -22.02
C ASP A 6 56.17 -15.76 -20.98
N GLY A 7 55.89 -14.59 -20.45
CA GLY A 7 54.79 -14.38 -19.54
C GLY A 7 53.45 -14.57 -20.27
N LYS A 8 52.93 -15.78 -20.30
CA LYS A 8 51.54 -16.03 -20.71
C LYS A 8 50.61 -15.16 -19.86
N ARG A 9 50.12 -14.05 -20.40
CA ARG A 9 48.97 -13.35 -19.87
C ARG A 9 47.83 -14.36 -19.87
N PHE A 10 47.35 -14.71 -18.70
CA PHE A 10 46.10 -15.41 -18.54
C PHE A 10 45.00 -14.44 -19.06
N GLU A 11 44.60 -14.62 -20.30
CA GLU A 11 43.40 -13.98 -20.80
C GLU A 11 42.23 -14.49 -19.97
N THR A 12 41.68 -13.61 -19.18
CA THR A 12 40.42 -13.88 -18.47
C THR A 12 39.36 -14.21 -19.52
N PRO A 13 38.72 -15.39 -19.47
CA PRO A 13 37.72 -15.74 -20.46
C PRO A 13 36.64 -14.66 -20.50
N PRO A 14 36.12 -14.30 -21.67
CA PRO A 14 35.10 -13.29 -21.78
C PRO A 14 33.94 -13.68 -20.86
N ARG A 15 33.61 -12.81 -19.88
CA ARG A 15 32.43 -12.98 -19.05
C ARG A 15 31.25 -13.21 -19.98
N SER A 16 30.64 -14.38 -19.91
CA SER A 16 29.40 -14.65 -20.62
C SER A 16 28.39 -13.59 -20.19
N GLN A 17 28.08 -12.66 -21.10
CA GLN A 17 27.02 -11.69 -20.86
C GLN A 17 25.71 -12.43 -20.85
N THR A 18 25.25 -12.84 -19.68
CA THR A 18 23.90 -13.36 -19.50
C THR A 18 22.97 -12.16 -19.56
N THR A 19 22.31 -11.97 -20.70
CA THR A 19 21.27 -10.96 -20.83
C THR A 19 20.04 -11.47 -20.06
N ILE A 20 19.83 -10.96 -18.86
CA ILE A 20 18.61 -11.22 -18.11
C ILE A 20 17.53 -10.31 -18.70
N VAL A 21 16.63 -10.88 -19.50
CA VAL A 21 15.44 -10.18 -19.98
C VAL A 21 14.41 -10.19 -18.86
N LEU A 22 14.39 -9.14 -18.04
CA LEU A 22 13.32 -8.90 -17.10
C LEU A 22 12.10 -8.42 -17.90
N ARG A 23 11.02 -9.21 -17.89
CA ARG A 23 9.72 -8.71 -18.34
C ARG A 23 9.20 -7.77 -17.26
N PRO A 24 9.00 -6.48 -17.53
CA PRO A 24 8.45 -5.58 -16.53
C PRO A 24 7.02 -6.02 -16.19
N ILE A 25 6.77 -6.28 -14.91
CA ILE A 25 5.43 -6.53 -14.38
C ILE A 25 4.80 -5.16 -14.15
N GLY A 26 3.60 -4.94 -14.67
CA GLY A 26 2.86 -3.69 -14.44
C GLY A 26 2.65 -3.44 -12.94
N SER A 27 2.70 -2.17 -12.53
CA SER A 27 2.48 -1.79 -11.14
C SER A 27 1.03 -2.05 -10.72
N GLY A 28 0.82 -2.81 -9.66
CA GLY A 28 -0.50 -3.00 -9.04
C GLY A 28 -0.95 -1.82 -8.19
N LEU A 29 -0.06 -0.86 -7.89
CA LEU A 29 -0.35 0.24 -6.98
C LEU A 29 -1.51 1.14 -7.41
N PRO A 30 -1.67 1.56 -8.70
CA PRO A 30 -2.82 2.34 -9.11
C PRO A 30 -4.15 1.65 -8.79
N LEU A 31 -4.24 0.33 -9.06
CA LEU A 31 -5.42 -0.47 -8.74
C LEU A 31 -5.67 -0.50 -7.23
N GLY A 32 -4.64 -0.72 -6.42
CA GLY A 32 -4.72 -0.70 -4.96
C GLY A 32 -5.22 0.65 -4.42
N PHE A 33 -4.68 1.75 -4.93
CA PHE A 33 -5.12 3.09 -4.52
C PHE A 33 -6.57 3.39 -4.89
N PHE A 34 -7.02 3.03 -6.09
CA PHE A 34 -8.41 3.26 -6.50
C PHE A 34 -9.38 2.38 -5.70
N SER A 35 -9.09 1.10 -5.52
CA SER A 35 -9.94 0.21 -4.72
C SER A 35 -10.03 0.65 -3.26
N PHE A 36 -8.89 0.99 -2.64
CA PHE A 36 -8.83 1.58 -1.31
C PHE A 36 -9.66 2.87 -1.20
N GLY A 37 -9.52 3.77 -2.19
CA GLY A 37 -10.26 5.03 -2.22
C GLY A 37 -11.78 4.83 -2.25
N ILE A 38 -12.25 3.85 -3.04
CA ILE A 38 -13.69 3.49 -3.09
C ILE A 38 -14.14 2.93 -1.75
N GLY A 39 -13.36 2.04 -1.12
CA GLY A 39 -13.68 1.52 0.20
C GLY A 39 -13.76 2.60 1.27
N MET A 40 -12.80 3.55 1.26
CA MET A 40 -12.81 4.69 2.18
C MET A 40 -13.98 5.64 1.93
N LEU A 41 -14.39 5.83 0.67
CA LEU A 41 -15.57 6.63 0.33
C LEU A 41 -16.84 6.03 0.95
N ILE A 42 -17.07 4.73 0.79
CA ILE A 42 -18.23 4.03 1.37
C ILE A 42 -18.22 4.16 2.89
N LEU A 43 -17.12 3.81 3.56
CA LEU A 43 -17.01 3.89 5.02
C LEU A 43 -17.13 5.33 5.54
N GLY A 44 -16.62 6.31 4.80
CA GLY A 44 -16.73 7.72 5.13
C GLY A 44 -18.19 8.20 5.05
N CYS A 45 -18.89 7.89 3.95
CA CYS A 45 -20.29 8.24 3.77
C CYS A 45 -21.22 7.58 4.80
N GLN A 46 -20.94 6.32 5.19
CA GLN A 46 -21.65 5.65 6.29
C GLN A 46 -21.43 6.37 7.62
N ALA A 47 -20.18 6.72 7.94
CA ALA A 47 -19.85 7.32 9.24
C ALA A 47 -20.44 8.72 9.41
N ILE A 48 -20.49 9.54 8.35
CA ILE A 48 -21.11 10.89 8.40
C ILE A 48 -22.63 10.87 8.16
N GLY A 49 -23.23 9.69 7.94
CA GLY A 49 -24.68 9.52 7.79
C GLY A 49 -25.23 9.89 6.40
N TRP A 50 -24.37 9.98 5.36
CA TRP A 50 -24.85 10.14 3.96
C TRP A 50 -25.41 8.83 3.41
N ILE A 51 -24.87 7.70 3.85
CA ILE A 51 -25.46 6.39 3.63
C ILE A 51 -26.29 6.04 4.88
N PRO A 52 -27.58 5.76 4.73
CA PRO A 52 -28.44 5.36 5.85
C PRO A 52 -27.93 4.09 6.54
N VAL A 53 -28.20 3.97 7.84
CA VAL A 53 -27.71 2.83 8.65
C VAL A 53 -28.30 1.50 8.17
N ASP A 54 -29.53 1.50 7.67
CA ASP A 54 -30.18 0.32 7.09
C ASP A 54 -29.54 -0.19 5.79
N GLU A 55 -28.79 0.66 5.09
CA GLU A 55 -27.99 0.29 3.91
C GLU A 55 -26.57 -0.20 4.27
N GLN A 56 -26.25 -0.38 5.55
CA GLN A 56 -24.92 -0.83 5.99
C GLN A 56 -24.53 -2.18 5.37
N HIS A 57 -25.47 -3.10 5.19
CA HIS A 57 -25.21 -4.39 4.56
C HIS A 57 -24.75 -4.25 3.10
N ASP A 58 -25.31 -3.32 2.33
CA ASP A 58 -24.91 -3.06 0.95
C ASP A 58 -23.48 -2.53 0.90
N GLY A 59 -23.12 -1.66 1.83
CA GLY A 59 -21.72 -1.23 2.02
C GLY A 59 -20.80 -2.41 2.27
N GLY A 60 -21.17 -3.30 3.19
CA GLY A 60 -20.42 -4.52 3.49
C GLY A 60 -20.22 -5.41 2.27
N MET A 61 -21.25 -5.59 1.44
CA MET A 61 -21.14 -6.35 0.18
C MET A 61 -20.16 -5.70 -0.79
N ILE A 62 -20.17 -4.37 -0.95
CA ILE A 62 -19.24 -3.66 -1.83
C ILE A 62 -17.79 -3.83 -1.34
N LEU A 63 -17.54 -3.73 -0.03
CA LEU A 63 -16.21 -3.94 0.53
C LEU A 63 -15.68 -5.33 0.22
N MET A 64 -16.52 -6.36 0.33
CA MET A 64 -16.13 -7.75 0.11
C MET A 64 -16.06 -8.14 -1.37
N ALA A 65 -17.03 -7.71 -2.18
CA ALA A 65 -17.14 -8.17 -3.57
C ALA A 65 -16.33 -7.32 -4.55
N PHE A 66 -16.05 -6.07 -4.22
CA PHE A 66 -15.34 -5.15 -5.10
C PHE A 66 -13.96 -4.75 -4.53
N VAL A 67 -13.92 -4.19 -3.31
CA VAL A 67 -12.68 -3.61 -2.77
C VAL A 67 -11.67 -4.70 -2.45
N PHE A 68 -12.08 -5.72 -1.69
CA PHE A 68 -11.20 -6.82 -1.29
C PHE A 68 -10.51 -7.51 -2.46
N PRO A 69 -11.20 -8.02 -3.51
CA PRO A 69 -10.53 -8.77 -4.56
C PRO A 69 -9.61 -7.90 -5.43
N LEU A 70 -9.96 -6.65 -5.67
CA LEU A 70 -9.10 -5.74 -6.44
C LEU A 70 -7.82 -5.40 -5.69
N GLU A 71 -7.92 -5.13 -4.39
CA GLU A 71 -6.75 -4.82 -3.58
C GLU A 71 -5.90 -6.07 -3.31
N LEU A 72 -6.50 -7.27 -3.28
CA LEU A 72 -5.77 -8.53 -3.22
C LEU A 72 -4.88 -8.71 -4.46
N VAL A 73 -5.43 -8.46 -5.65
CA VAL A 73 -4.65 -8.49 -6.89
C VAL A 73 -3.51 -7.47 -6.82
N ALA A 74 -3.79 -6.23 -6.41
CA ALA A 74 -2.78 -5.19 -6.26
C ALA A 74 -1.68 -5.59 -5.27
N THR A 75 -2.02 -6.24 -4.16
CA THR A 75 -1.08 -6.77 -3.16
C THR A 75 -0.12 -7.80 -3.77
N ILE A 76 -0.66 -8.77 -4.51
CA ILE A 76 0.15 -9.81 -5.16
C ILE A 76 1.14 -9.18 -6.14
N PHE A 77 0.68 -8.26 -6.99
CA PHE A 77 1.55 -7.58 -7.94
C PHE A 77 2.59 -6.68 -7.26
N ALA A 78 2.26 -6.06 -6.12
CA ALA A 78 3.22 -5.28 -5.34
C ALA A 78 4.35 -6.15 -4.76
N PHE A 79 4.05 -7.38 -4.28
CA PHE A 79 5.08 -8.35 -3.88
C PHE A 79 5.94 -8.79 -5.06
N LEU A 80 5.35 -9.07 -6.21
CA LEU A 80 6.07 -9.44 -7.42
C LEU A 80 6.95 -8.29 -7.93
N ALA A 81 6.53 -7.05 -7.72
CA ALA A 81 7.32 -5.85 -8.03
C ALA A 81 8.38 -5.51 -6.96
N ARG A 82 8.53 -6.33 -5.91
CA ARG A 82 9.46 -6.13 -4.78
C ARG A 82 9.24 -4.84 -3.97
N ASP A 83 8.05 -4.26 -4.03
CA ASP A 83 7.65 -3.18 -3.13
C ASP A 83 7.12 -3.75 -1.81
N THR A 84 8.03 -4.21 -0.95
CA THR A 84 7.67 -4.87 0.32
C THR A 84 6.79 -3.99 1.21
N LEU A 85 7.09 -2.68 1.29
CA LEU A 85 6.32 -1.76 2.11
C LEU A 85 4.90 -1.57 1.57
N GLY A 86 4.78 -1.31 0.26
CA GLY A 86 3.49 -1.20 -0.42
C GLY A 86 2.69 -2.49 -0.33
N ALA A 87 3.32 -3.62 -0.62
CA ALA A 87 2.69 -4.93 -0.58
C ALA A 87 2.19 -5.31 0.83
N THR A 88 3.00 -5.06 1.88
CA THR A 88 2.60 -5.32 3.27
C THR A 88 1.41 -4.45 3.66
N THR A 89 1.44 -3.17 3.30
CA THR A 89 0.35 -2.24 3.57
C THR A 89 -0.93 -2.67 2.87
N LEU A 90 -0.88 -2.90 1.56
CA LEU A 90 -2.03 -3.36 0.78
C LEU A 90 -2.58 -4.69 1.31
N GLY A 91 -1.71 -5.64 1.67
CA GLY A 91 -2.13 -6.93 2.21
C GLY A 91 -2.90 -6.83 3.52
N LEU A 92 -2.46 -5.95 4.42
CA LEU A 92 -3.18 -5.66 5.66
C LEU A 92 -4.54 -5.01 5.40
N PHE A 93 -4.60 -4.02 4.50
CA PHE A 93 -5.87 -3.38 4.14
C PHE A 93 -6.81 -4.33 3.38
N THR A 94 -6.29 -5.14 2.47
CA THR A 94 -7.04 -6.16 1.74
C THR A 94 -7.86 -7.03 2.68
N THR A 95 -7.22 -7.62 3.68
CA THR A 95 -7.91 -8.48 4.65
C THR A 95 -8.83 -7.71 5.57
N SER A 96 -8.54 -6.42 5.82
CA SER A 96 -9.43 -5.57 6.60
C SER A 96 -10.76 -5.29 5.90
N TRP A 97 -10.77 -5.15 4.58
CA TRP A 97 -12.01 -4.99 3.81
C TRP A 97 -12.92 -6.21 3.94
N LEU A 98 -12.32 -7.41 3.85
CA LEU A 98 -13.06 -8.65 4.07
C LEU A 98 -13.64 -8.71 5.49
N THR A 99 -12.81 -8.39 6.50
CA THR A 99 -13.22 -8.41 7.91
C THR A 99 -14.33 -7.40 8.21
N LEU A 100 -14.16 -6.14 7.80
CA LEU A 100 -15.14 -5.09 8.03
C LEU A 100 -16.43 -5.33 7.24
N GLY A 101 -16.31 -5.75 5.97
CA GLY A 101 -17.46 -6.11 5.16
C GLY A 101 -18.26 -7.25 5.75
N TRP A 102 -17.58 -8.31 6.21
CA TRP A 102 -18.22 -9.42 6.89
C TRP A 102 -18.92 -9.00 8.18
N THR A 103 -18.28 -8.17 9.02
CA THR A 103 -18.91 -7.67 10.25
C THR A 103 -20.14 -6.82 9.96
N GLN A 104 -20.13 -6.00 8.91
CA GLN A 104 -21.30 -5.24 8.47
C GLN A 104 -22.45 -6.15 8.01
N LEU A 105 -22.16 -7.28 7.37
CA LEU A 105 -23.18 -8.25 6.94
C LEU A 105 -23.72 -9.09 8.08
N ALA A 106 -22.86 -9.47 9.04
CA ALA A 106 -23.19 -10.41 10.11
C ALA A 106 -23.85 -9.74 11.32
N SER A 107 -23.70 -8.42 11.49
CA SER A 107 -24.21 -7.68 12.63
C SER A 107 -25.45 -6.86 12.29
N PRO A 108 -26.38 -6.64 13.23
CA PRO A 108 -27.45 -5.67 13.04
C PRO A 108 -26.92 -4.29 12.70
N PRO A 109 -27.57 -3.55 11.79
CA PRO A 109 -27.13 -2.22 11.40
C PRO A 109 -26.96 -1.26 12.58
N GLY A 110 -25.83 -0.55 12.64
CA GLY A 110 -25.52 0.40 13.69
C GLY A 110 -25.05 -0.21 15.02
N GLN A 111 -24.92 -1.52 15.13
CA GLN A 111 -24.39 -2.17 16.31
C GLN A 111 -22.88 -2.01 16.42
N THR A 112 -22.41 -1.56 17.59
CA THR A 112 -20.98 -1.48 17.93
C THR A 112 -20.46 -2.81 18.49
N SER A 113 -19.15 -3.05 18.35
CA SER A 113 -18.49 -4.26 18.81
C SER A 113 -17.13 -3.95 19.45
N VAL A 114 -16.98 -4.30 20.72
CA VAL A 114 -15.69 -4.17 21.44
C VAL A 114 -14.57 -4.94 20.71
N THR A 115 -14.88 -6.11 20.14
CA THR A 115 -13.92 -6.91 19.40
C THR A 115 -13.43 -6.18 18.15
N VAL A 116 -14.34 -5.53 17.42
CA VAL A 116 -13.97 -4.68 16.25
C VAL A 116 -13.14 -3.49 16.70
N GLY A 117 -13.48 -2.86 17.81
CA GLY A 117 -12.70 -1.75 18.35
C GLY A 117 -11.27 -2.15 18.72
N ILE A 118 -11.08 -3.28 19.42
CA ILE A 118 -9.73 -3.81 19.74
C ILE A 118 -8.96 -4.15 18.46
N TYR A 119 -9.61 -4.79 17.50
CA TYR A 119 -9.03 -5.05 16.18
C TYR A 119 -8.53 -3.76 15.51
N LEU A 120 -9.35 -2.70 15.50
CA LEU A 120 -8.99 -1.41 14.91
C LEU A 120 -7.79 -0.76 15.60
N PHE A 121 -7.64 -0.87 16.93
CA PHE A 121 -6.46 -0.38 17.64
C PHE A 121 -5.19 -1.17 17.29
N GLY A 122 -5.26 -2.49 17.21
CA GLY A 122 -4.15 -3.33 16.77
C GLY A 122 -3.73 -3.00 15.33
N PHE A 123 -4.73 -2.83 14.46
CA PHE A 123 -4.51 -2.47 13.07
C PHE A 123 -3.92 -1.05 12.94
N ALA A 124 -4.43 -0.06 13.68
CA ALA A 124 -3.87 1.29 13.72
C ALA A 124 -2.40 1.29 14.15
N THR A 125 -2.02 0.45 15.12
CA THR A 125 -0.64 0.30 15.57
C THR A 125 0.26 -0.19 14.42
N ALA A 126 -0.15 -1.24 13.70
CA ALA A 126 0.59 -1.74 12.55
C ALA A 126 0.74 -0.68 11.45
N VAL A 127 -0.35 0.05 11.16
CA VAL A 127 -0.35 1.12 10.14
C VAL A 127 0.53 2.31 10.56
N LEU A 128 0.59 2.68 11.85
CA LEU A 128 1.50 3.70 12.34
C LEU A 128 2.97 3.30 12.19
N LEU A 129 3.32 2.05 12.46
CA LEU A 129 4.66 1.53 12.21
C LEU A 129 5.01 1.63 10.72
N LEU A 130 4.11 1.24 9.82
CA LEU A 130 4.29 1.39 8.38
C LEU A 130 4.37 2.86 7.94
N ALA A 131 3.61 3.76 8.57
CA ALA A 131 3.68 5.20 8.32
C ALA A 131 5.08 5.74 8.67
N THR A 132 5.64 5.34 9.80
CA THR A 132 7.01 5.75 10.19
C THR A 132 8.06 5.24 9.22
N LEU A 133 7.98 3.97 8.80
CA LEU A 133 8.88 3.40 7.80
C LEU A 133 8.76 4.13 6.44
N SER A 134 7.55 4.55 6.09
CA SER A 134 7.29 5.28 4.82
C SER A 134 7.93 6.66 4.77
N THR A 135 8.26 7.30 5.91
CA THR A 135 8.93 8.61 5.95
C THR A 135 10.30 8.58 5.28
N LEU A 136 10.95 7.42 5.26
CA LEU A 136 12.30 7.25 4.71
C LEU A 136 12.38 7.41 3.18
N GLY A 137 11.27 7.21 2.45
CA GLY A 137 11.31 7.29 0.99
C GLY A 137 10.00 7.70 0.31
N LYS A 138 8.86 7.54 0.99
CA LYS A 138 7.52 7.74 0.41
C LYS A 138 6.66 8.68 1.27
N PRO A 139 6.99 9.99 1.39
CA PRO A 139 6.29 10.93 2.29
C PRO A 139 4.78 11.01 2.05
N PHE A 140 4.32 11.01 0.79
CA PHE A 140 2.90 10.98 0.47
C PHE A 140 2.20 9.77 1.10
N PHE A 141 2.82 8.60 1.00
CA PHE A 141 2.30 7.37 1.57
C PHE A 141 2.30 7.41 3.11
N SER A 142 3.32 8.01 3.72
CA SER A 142 3.37 8.24 5.17
C SER A 142 2.21 9.10 5.67
N VAL A 143 1.87 10.19 4.98
CA VAL A 143 0.72 11.03 5.31
C VAL A 143 -0.59 10.23 5.21
N LEU A 144 -0.78 9.48 4.13
CA LEU A 144 -1.96 8.65 3.93
C LEU A 144 -2.11 7.62 5.05
N LEU A 145 -1.04 6.92 5.42
CA LEU A 145 -1.07 5.93 6.49
C LEU A 145 -1.31 6.55 7.86
N SER A 146 -0.75 7.74 8.13
CA SER A 146 -1.00 8.47 9.38
C SER A 146 -2.48 8.87 9.53
N LEU A 147 -3.10 9.35 8.45
CA LEU A 147 -4.53 9.64 8.42
C LEU A 147 -5.37 8.36 8.60
N ALA A 148 -4.97 7.26 7.97
CA ALA A 148 -5.65 5.97 8.11
C ALA A 148 -5.61 5.46 9.55
N ALA A 149 -4.44 5.52 10.20
CA ALA A 149 -4.31 5.14 11.61
C ALA A 149 -5.15 6.03 12.52
N SER A 150 -5.17 7.35 12.30
CA SER A 150 -6.00 8.28 13.06
C SER A 150 -7.49 7.95 12.92
N ARG A 151 -7.96 7.66 11.69
CA ARG A 151 -9.31 7.20 11.44
C ARG A 151 -9.63 5.93 12.22
N MET A 152 -8.74 4.92 12.18
CA MET A 152 -8.94 3.66 12.86
C MET A 152 -9.03 3.82 14.39
N ILE A 153 -8.20 4.68 14.97
CA ILE A 153 -8.24 5.00 16.40
C ILE A 153 -9.60 5.62 16.76
N LEU A 154 -10.07 6.60 16.01
CA LEU A 154 -11.36 7.26 16.26
C LEU A 154 -12.53 6.29 16.10
N SER A 155 -12.53 5.47 15.04
CA SER A 155 -13.55 4.42 14.88
C SER A 155 -13.47 3.37 15.98
N GLY A 156 -12.27 2.97 16.39
CA GLY A 156 -12.07 2.03 17.51
C GLY A 156 -12.61 2.56 18.83
N LEU A 157 -12.42 3.84 19.14
CA LEU A 157 -13.00 4.49 20.34
C LEU A 157 -14.54 4.47 20.32
N TYR A 158 -15.14 4.66 19.16
CA TYR A 158 -16.59 4.53 19.00
C TYR A 158 -17.06 3.08 19.21
N GLU A 159 -16.38 2.12 18.58
CA GLU A 159 -16.72 0.70 18.64
C GLU A 159 -16.64 0.12 20.07
N VAL A 160 -15.67 0.56 20.88
CA VAL A 160 -15.58 0.13 22.29
C VAL A 160 -16.51 0.89 23.23
N GLY A 161 -17.29 1.85 22.72
CA GLY A 161 -18.21 2.66 23.52
C GLY A 161 -17.52 3.75 24.36
N ALA A 162 -16.24 4.03 24.12
CA ALA A 162 -15.49 5.08 24.80
C ALA A 162 -15.75 6.49 24.23
N ALA A 163 -16.35 6.58 23.05
CA ALA A 163 -16.67 7.84 22.40
C ALA A 163 -18.05 7.79 21.72
N GLY A 164 -18.70 8.96 21.64
CA GLY A 164 -20.01 9.11 21.03
C GLY A 164 -19.97 9.25 19.49
N LYS A 165 -21.15 9.38 18.89
CA LYS A 165 -21.37 9.49 17.44
C LYS A 165 -20.54 10.58 16.78
N VAL A 166 -20.30 11.71 17.42
CA VAL A 166 -19.49 12.81 16.88
C VAL A 166 -18.07 12.34 16.53
N VAL A 167 -17.44 11.51 17.36
CA VAL A 167 -16.11 10.97 17.10
C VAL A 167 -16.14 10.03 15.90
N PHE A 168 -17.21 9.26 15.73
CA PHE A 168 -17.40 8.42 14.55
C PHE A 168 -17.59 9.25 13.28
N GLU A 169 -18.36 10.33 13.33
CA GLU A 169 -18.51 11.28 12.21
C GLU A 169 -17.17 11.95 11.83
N VAL A 170 -16.36 12.33 12.82
CA VAL A 170 -14.99 12.83 12.58
C VAL A 170 -14.13 11.77 11.89
N SER A 171 -14.22 10.50 12.33
CA SER A 171 -13.53 9.40 11.63
C SER A 171 -13.98 9.25 10.18
N GLY A 172 -15.25 9.53 9.89
CA GLY A 172 -15.80 9.60 8.54
C GLY A 172 -15.17 10.70 7.71
N GLY A 173 -14.96 11.88 8.28
CA GLY A 173 -14.22 12.97 7.62
C GLY A 173 -12.80 12.57 7.23
N PHE A 174 -12.08 11.86 8.12
CA PHE A 174 -10.77 11.28 7.79
C PHE A 174 -10.87 10.24 6.66
N ALA A 175 -11.91 9.41 6.65
CA ALA A 175 -12.11 8.43 5.57
C ALA A 175 -12.34 9.11 4.21
N LEU A 176 -13.12 10.20 4.16
CA LEU A 176 -13.34 10.96 2.93
C LEU A 176 -12.05 11.65 2.44
N ALA A 177 -11.25 12.21 3.36
CA ALA A 177 -9.94 12.75 3.02
C ALA A 177 -9.01 11.67 2.45
N LEU A 178 -9.01 10.47 3.06
CA LEU A 178 -8.28 9.31 2.55
C LEU A 178 -8.75 8.87 1.17
N ALA A 179 -10.06 8.87 0.93
CA ALA A 179 -10.62 8.56 -0.39
C ALA A 179 -10.08 9.53 -1.45
N ALA A 180 -10.10 10.84 -1.17
CA ALA A 180 -9.58 11.85 -2.08
C ALA A 180 -8.06 11.69 -2.33
N LEU A 181 -7.27 11.48 -1.26
CA LEU A 181 -5.82 11.25 -1.39
C LEU A 181 -5.51 9.96 -2.15
N ALA A 182 -6.28 8.90 -1.93
CA ALA A 182 -6.10 7.64 -2.65
C ALA A 182 -6.44 7.79 -4.13
N MET A 183 -7.52 8.48 -4.49
CA MET A 183 -7.84 8.79 -5.88
C MET A 183 -6.74 9.61 -6.55
N TYR A 184 -6.19 10.61 -5.84
CA TYR A 184 -5.04 11.37 -6.32
C TYR A 184 -3.81 10.47 -6.52
N GLY A 185 -3.47 9.63 -5.55
CA GLY A 185 -2.33 8.72 -5.61
C GLY A 185 -2.46 7.71 -6.76
N GLY A 186 -3.64 7.13 -6.94
CA GLY A 186 -3.93 6.22 -8.06
C GLY A 186 -3.79 6.90 -9.42
N ALA A 187 -4.32 8.12 -9.56
CA ALA A 187 -4.20 8.91 -10.77
C ALA A 187 -2.74 9.33 -11.04
N ALA A 188 -2.01 9.74 -9.99
CA ALA A 188 -0.60 10.12 -10.10
C ALA A 188 0.25 8.96 -10.64
N LEU A 189 0.09 7.77 -10.04
CA LEU A 189 0.81 6.56 -10.44
C LEU A 189 0.42 6.07 -11.84
N GLY A 190 -0.87 6.12 -12.18
CA GLY A 190 -1.34 5.75 -13.51
C GLY A 190 -0.83 6.69 -14.61
N LEU A 191 -0.81 8.02 -14.35
CA LEU A 191 -0.24 9.01 -15.28
C LEU A 191 1.27 8.86 -15.42
N GLU A 192 1.96 8.53 -14.34
CA GLU A 192 3.39 8.28 -14.34
C GLU A 192 3.75 7.07 -15.21
N ASP A 193 3.01 5.97 -15.07
CA ASP A 193 3.19 4.79 -15.93
C ASP A 193 2.91 5.11 -17.41
N ALA A 194 1.83 5.83 -17.70
CA ALA A 194 1.44 6.20 -19.06
C ALA A 194 2.42 7.21 -19.71
N ARG A 195 3.02 8.10 -18.94
CA ARG A 195 3.91 9.17 -19.43
C ARG A 195 5.40 8.87 -19.25
N GLN A 196 5.75 7.80 -18.54
CA GLN A 196 7.11 7.40 -18.17
C GLN A 196 7.91 8.55 -17.53
N ARG A 197 7.21 9.40 -16.79
CA ARG A 197 7.77 10.51 -16.00
C ARG A 197 6.80 10.92 -14.90
N GLU A 198 7.32 11.51 -13.84
CA GLU A 198 6.48 12.11 -12.79
C GLU A 198 5.65 13.27 -13.39
N VAL A 199 4.32 13.17 -13.27
CA VAL A 199 3.36 14.19 -13.73
C VAL A 199 2.71 14.89 -12.55
N LEU A 200 2.34 14.12 -11.53
CA LEU A 200 1.76 14.62 -10.29
C LEU A 200 2.70 14.27 -9.12
N PRO A 201 3.02 15.21 -8.24
CA PRO A 201 4.03 15.01 -7.21
C PRO A 201 3.56 14.01 -6.14
N LEU A 202 4.35 12.95 -5.93
CA LEU A 202 4.21 12.01 -4.83
C LEU A 202 5.29 12.21 -3.76
N PHE A 203 6.12 13.26 -3.92
CA PHE A 203 7.17 13.67 -2.98
C PHE A 203 8.14 12.55 -2.60
N ARG A 204 8.46 11.65 -3.54
CA ARG A 204 9.40 10.55 -3.31
C ARG A 204 10.80 11.06 -3.00
N ARG A 205 11.53 10.31 -2.16
CA ARG A 205 12.91 10.63 -1.75
C ARG A 205 13.79 9.37 -1.81
N GLY A 206 15.11 9.59 -1.95
CA GLY A 206 16.10 8.51 -1.95
C GLY A 206 15.79 7.41 -2.97
N ALA A 207 15.89 6.17 -2.58
CA ALA A 207 15.68 5.00 -3.45
C ALA A 207 14.34 4.99 -4.22
N ALA A 208 13.28 5.57 -3.63
CA ALA A 208 11.99 5.66 -4.30
C ALA A 208 11.96 6.73 -5.41
N ALA A 209 12.81 7.77 -5.35
CA ALA A 209 12.98 8.77 -6.39
C ALA A 209 13.90 8.27 -7.52
N GLU A 210 14.95 7.53 -7.15
CA GLU A 210 15.95 7.02 -8.09
C GLU A 210 15.42 5.91 -9.03
N SER A 211 14.23 5.37 -8.76
CA SER A 211 13.59 4.38 -9.64
C SER A 211 13.33 4.90 -11.07
N PHE A 212 13.42 6.22 -11.28
CA PHE A 212 13.32 6.89 -12.59
C PHE A 212 14.68 7.31 -13.17
N GLU A 213 15.77 7.22 -12.41
CA GLU A 213 17.10 7.72 -12.81
C GLU A 213 17.94 6.66 -13.54
N GLY A 214 17.38 5.98 -14.52
CA GLY A 214 18.14 5.15 -15.46
C GLY A 214 18.39 3.71 -14.99
N PHE A 215 18.43 2.84 -15.99
CA PHE A 215 18.57 1.39 -15.89
C PHE A 215 19.90 0.96 -15.26
N ASP A 216 20.97 1.73 -15.49
CA ASP A 216 22.32 1.38 -15.02
C ASP A 216 22.44 1.39 -13.48
N ARG A 217 21.84 2.37 -12.80
CA ARG A 217 21.81 2.43 -11.31
C ARG A 217 20.93 1.35 -10.68
N GLN A 218 19.89 0.92 -11.40
CA GLN A 218 19.07 -0.20 -10.95
C GLN A 218 19.84 -1.53 -11.04
N LEU A 219 20.68 -1.71 -12.08
CA LEU A 219 21.52 -2.88 -12.24
C LEU A 219 22.61 -2.97 -11.16
N GLU A 220 23.26 -1.86 -10.82
CA GLU A 220 24.27 -1.82 -9.74
C GLU A 220 23.67 -2.25 -8.37
N ARG A 221 22.41 -1.89 -8.11
CA ARG A 221 21.71 -2.32 -6.90
C ARG A 221 21.30 -3.79 -6.93
N LEU A 222 20.89 -4.31 -8.09
CA LEU A 222 20.57 -5.73 -8.25
C LEU A 222 21.81 -6.61 -8.04
N GLU A 223 23.00 -6.13 -8.42
CA GLU A 223 24.26 -6.83 -8.14
C GLU A 223 24.62 -6.81 -6.66
N ALA A 224 24.22 -5.78 -5.93
CA ALA A 224 24.43 -5.66 -4.47
C ALA A 224 23.37 -6.37 -3.62
N GLU A 225 22.20 -6.69 -4.19
CA GLU A 225 21.17 -7.46 -3.50
C GLU A 225 21.50 -8.94 -3.58
N ALA A 226 21.83 -9.55 -2.44
CA ALA A 226 21.88 -11.01 -2.32
C ALA A 226 20.55 -11.59 -2.80
N GLY A 227 20.59 -12.58 -3.69
CA GLY A 227 19.42 -13.14 -4.37
C GLY A 227 18.33 -13.69 -3.45
N VAL A 228 18.68 -14.03 -2.23
CA VAL A 228 17.76 -14.37 -1.12
C VAL A 228 18.30 -13.70 0.13
N ARG A 229 17.63 -12.68 0.63
CA ARG A 229 17.90 -12.19 1.99
C ARG A 229 17.48 -13.30 2.96
N GLN A 230 18.40 -13.78 3.77
CA GLN A 230 18.03 -14.53 4.95
C GLN A 230 17.22 -13.58 5.84
N GLN A 231 15.90 -13.76 5.83
CA GLN A 231 15.00 -13.08 6.74
C GLN A 231 14.92 -13.93 8.01
N LEU A 232 15.56 -13.46 9.11
CA LEU A 232 15.73 -14.09 10.43
C LEU A 232 16.87 -15.09 10.50
#